data_1c11c54ce11a0b71ac1534350d338d0d
#
_entry.id   1c11c54ce11a0b71ac1534350d338d0d
#
_cell.length_a   1.000
_cell.length_b   1.000
_cell.length_c   1.000
_cell.angle_alpha   90.00
_cell.angle_beta   90.00
_cell.angle_gamma   90.00
#
_symmetry.space_group_name_H-M   'P 1'
#
loop_
_entity.id
_entity.type
_entity.pdbx_description
1 polymer ?
#
loop_
_entity_poly.entity_id
_entity_poly.type
_entity_poly.pdbx_seq_one_letter_code
_entity_poly.pdbx_strand_id
1 'polypeptide(L)'
;MTRPERAAQKIRDILPKATFEQSTLNGNVSITIDKNNLPAVISLLKTDTDVCFNYLSDICGIDYMGKEPRFEVVYHFSSAEDGSVIRLKVPITHSDPTLNSITSVYPSADWYEREVYDMFGITFNNHHDMRRILMPEGWKGHPLRKDYPLGGEDVAFTYNKDEIDEQKLPYIIPGRTDGYMEFTPDGLSLISLERLGLSAGTGKIILNMGPQHPSMHGLLRLVMEMEGEKVFSVLPEIGYLHTGIEKSGEFLTYPQALTLTDRVDYLSNLLNNLAYSMAVENILGLEIPARAQYIRVLLCELNRLASHLLATGTLAFDLGAVTLLLYCFREREIIMDIFEMLSGVRMMTSYITIGGLRDELPDGLTDKVKEVLRIFPEKIDEYEKMLTKNPIWLKRTKGIGAISGEDALSLGASGPVLRASGIKRDLRKLSPYSSYDHFDFDIPVGENGDVFDRYVVRVEEMRQSLRIIKQVMERLPDGPVKADNRKVVLPPREELGKSMEAVIHHFLIAGNGFPVPPGEAYATVESPRGELGYYIVSDGTERPYRFRIRGPSFANLMTVPAMSKGCYLSDIVAIIGSIDPVLGDVDR
;
A
#
# COMPACT_ATOMS: atom_id res chain seq x y z
N MET A 1 -10.36 -3.75 -30.04
CA MET A 1 -9.71 -4.58 -28.99
C MET A 1 -9.01 -3.66 -28.02
N THR A 2 -9.25 -3.82 -26.76
CA THR A 2 -8.54 -3.12 -25.68
C THR A 2 -7.09 -3.62 -25.58
N ARG A 3 -6.21 -2.91 -24.86
CA ARG A 3 -4.80 -3.33 -24.66
C ARG A 3 -4.72 -4.73 -24.01
N PRO A 4 -5.47 -5.05 -22.93
CA PRO A 4 -5.49 -6.40 -22.36
C PRO A 4 -5.96 -7.48 -23.32
N GLU A 5 -6.95 -7.20 -24.18
CA GLU A 5 -7.43 -8.15 -25.19
C GLU A 5 -6.37 -8.43 -26.27
N ARG A 6 -5.63 -7.39 -26.70
CA ARG A 6 -4.51 -7.56 -27.64
C ARG A 6 -3.39 -8.40 -27.01
N ALA A 7 -3.07 -8.16 -25.74
CA ALA A 7 -2.12 -8.97 -25.00
C ALA A 7 -2.56 -10.43 -24.93
N ALA A 8 -3.81 -10.67 -24.57
CA ALA A 8 -4.38 -12.01 -24.51
C ALA A 8 -4.29 -12.73 -25.87
N GLN A 9 -4.57 -12.02 -26.97
CA GLN A 9 -4.46 -12.60 -28.31
C GLN A 9 -3.03 -12.98 -28.65
N LYS A 10 -2.04 -12.09 -28.42
CA LYS A 10 -0.62 -12.38 -28.67
C LYS A 10 -0.11 -13.55 -27.81
N ILE A 11 -0.55 -13.63 -26.55
CA ILE A 11 -0.21 -14.75 -25.67
C ILE A 11 -0.84 -16.06 -26.19
N ARG A 12 -2.07 -16.05 -26.67
CA ARG A 12 -2.71 -17.24 -27.31
C ARG A 12 -1.93 -17.73 -28.51
N ASP A 13 -1.44 -16.81 -29.35
CA ASP A 13 -0.70 -17.14 -30.55
C ASP A 13 0.62 -17.87 -30.20
N ILE A 14 1.25 -17.51 -29.09
CA ILE A 14 2.49 -18.15 -28.60
C ILE A 14 2.19 -19.38 -27.75
N LEU A 15 1.11 -19.36 -26.95
CA LEU A 15 0.76 -20.39 -25.99
C LEU A 15 -0.69 -20.88 -26.20
N PRO A 16 -0.97 -21.75 -27.16
CA PRO A 16 -2.33 -22.22 -27.45
C PRO A 16 -3.02 -22.97 -26.28
N LYS A 17 -2.24 -23.44 -25.30
CA LYS A 17 -2.74 -24.18 -24.12
C LYS A 17 -3.00 -23.29 -22.90
N ALA A 18 -2.73 -21.98 -22.98
CA ALA A 18 -3.02 -21.08 -21.88
C ALA A 18 -4.55 -20.96 -21.66
N THR A 19 -4.97 -20.92 -20.41
CA THR A 19 -6.38 -20.71 -20.06
C THR A 19 -6.64 -19.22 -19.91
N PHE A 20 -7.69 -18.72 -20.52
CA PHE A 20 -8.05 -17.31 -20.53
C PHE A 20 -9.40 -17.13 -19.86
N GLU A 21 -9.42 -16.32 -18.81
CA GLU A 21 -10.63 -15.90 -18.13
C GLU A 21 -10.79 -14.38 -18.33
N GLN A 22 -11.90 -13.98 -18.91
CA GLN A 22 -12.26 -12.57 -18.99
C GLN A 22 -13.25 -12.28 -17.89
N SER A 23 -12.84 -11.47 -16.91
CA SER A 23 -13.77 -11.00 -15.88
C SER A 23 -14.82 -10.09 -16.53
N THR A 24 -16.09 -10.38 -16.31
CA THR A 24 -17.20 -9.55 -16.74
C THR A 24 -17.25 -8.22 -15.99
N LEU A 25 -16.58 -8.13 -14.85
CA LEU A 25 -16.45 -6.93 -14.03
C LEU A 25 -15.19 -6.16 -14.44
N ASN A 26 -15.36 -4.95 -14.95
CA ASN A 26 -14.31 -3.99 -15.35
C ASN A 26 -13.42 -4.40 -16.55
N GLY A 27 -13.78 -5.41 -17.33
CA GLY A 27 -13.02 -5.81 -18.53
C GLY A 27 -11.61 -6.34 -18.24
N ASN A 28 -11.30 -6.71 -17.00
CA ASN A 28 -10.00 -7.26 -16.60
C ASN A 28 -9.80 -8.63 -17.21
N VAL A 29 -8.66 -8.83 -17.86
CA VAL A 29 -8.27 -10.10 -18.46
C VAL A 29 -7.35 -10.83 -17.48
N SER A 30 -7.71 -12.07 -17.16
CA SER A 30 -6.90 -12.99 -16.35
C SER A 30 -6.44 -14.15 -17.24
N ILE A 31 -5.16 -14.49 -17.18
CA ILE A 31 -4.54 -15.51 -18.00
C ILE A 31 -3.77 -16.47 -17.11
N THR A 32 -4.12 -17.75 -17.17
CA THR A 32 -3.37 -18.81 -16.47
C THR A 32 -2.37 -19.43 -17.44
N ILE A 33 -1.09 -19.45 -17.02
CA ILE A 33 0.02 -19.96 -17.82
C ILE A 33 0.84 -20.99 -17.03
N ASP A 34 1.51 -21.88 -17.75
CA ASP A 34 2.49 -22.79 -17.15
C ASP A 34 3.75 -22.01 -16.70
N LYS A 35 4.35 -22.41 -15.57
CA LYS A 35 5.52 -21.75 -14.97
C LYS A 35 6.73 -21.64 -15.92
N ASN A 36 6.90 -22.60 -16.85
CA ASN A 36 8.01 -22.59 -17.80
C ASN A 36 7.85 -21.49 -18.86
N ASN A 37 6.63 -21.03 -19.09
CA ASN A 37 6.33 -20.00 -20.08
C ASN A 37 6.39 -18.58 -19.50
N LEU A 38 6.52 -18.44 -18.18
CA LEU A 38 6.52 -17.15 -17.49
C LEU A 38 7.56 -16.17 -18.09
N PRO A 39 8.85 -16.52 -18.31
CA PRO A 39 9.83 -15.57 -18.84
C PRO A 39 9.46 -15.04 -20.24
N ALA A 40 8.91 -15.88 -21.11
CA ALA A 40 8.53 -15.49 -22.47
C ALA A 40 7.33 -14.52 -22.46
N VAL A 41 6.32 -14.79 -21.64
CA VAL A 41 5.14 -13.92 -21.48
C VAL A 41 5.52 -12.59 -20.85
N ILE A 42 6.36 -12.58 -19.81
CA ILE A 42 6.85 -11.38 -19.14
C ILE A 42 7.64 -10.49 -20.11
N SER A 43 8.53 -11.09 -20.92
CA SER A 43 9.26 -10.34 -21.94
C SER A 43 8.30 -9.71 -22.97
N LEU A 44 7.32 -10.46 -23.46
CA LEU A 44 6.30 -9.95 -24.38
C LEU A 44 5.55 -8.75 -23.78
N LEU A 45 5.04 -8.88 -22.54
CA LEU A 45 4.28 -7.81 -21.89
C LEU A 45 5.07 -6.53 -21.71
N LYS A 46 6.39 -6.60 -21.49
CA LYS A 46 7.25 -5.45 -21.28
C LYS A 46 7.72 -4.80 -22.57
N THR A 47 8.12 -5.61 -23.57
CA THR A 47 8.87 -5.12 -24.75
C THR A 47 8.01 -4.86 -25.99
N ASP A 48 6.84 -5.47 -26.08
CA ASP A 48 5.96 -5.31 -27.23
C ASP A 48 5.25 -3.96 -27.19
N THR A 49 5.48 -3.13 -28.20
CA THR A 49 4.98 -1.74 -28.26
C THR A 49 3.46 -1.62 -28.31
N ASP A 50 2.75 -2.62 -28.88
CA ASP A 50 1.28 -2.58 -28.98
C ASP A 50 0.58 -2.98 -27.67
N VAL A 51 1.32 -3.66 -26.78
CA VAL A 51 0.78 -4.24 -25.57
C VAL A 51 1.33 -3.56 -24.33
N CYS A 52 2.56 -3.18 -24.31
CA CYS A 52 3.36 -2.51 -23.29
C CYS A 52 2.69 -2.32 -21.91
N PHE A 53 2.85 -3.30 -21.03
CA PHE A 53 2.50 -3.19 -19.61
C PHE A 53 3.79 -2.89 -18.86
N ASN A 54 4.13 -1.61 -18.75
CA ASN A 54 5.41 -1.14 -18.23
C ASN A 54 5.47 -1.01 -16.70
N TYR A 55 4.38 -1.31 -16.00
CA TYR A 55 4.28 -1.19 -14.55
C TYR A 55 3.79 -2.49 -13.93
N LEU A 56 4.57 -3.03 -12.98
CA LEU A 56 4.16 -4.16 -12.15
C LEU A 56 3.51 -3.61 -10.89
N SER A 57 2.21 -3.83 -10.75
CA SER A 57 1.43 -3.34 -9.60
C SER A 57 1.63 -4.20 -8.37
N ASP A 58 1.55 -5.53 -8.48
CA ASP A 58 1.65 -6.45 -7.35
C ASP A 58 2.02 -7.88 -7.78
N ILE A 59 2.63 -8.64 -6.86
CA ILE A 59 2.78 -10.10 -6.94
C ILE A 59 2.28 -10.68 -5.63
N CYS A 60 1.38 -11.65 -5.69
CA CYS A 60 0.89 -12.32 -4.49
C CYS A 60 0.79 -13.83 -4.66
N GLY A 61 0.97 -14.56 -3.54
CA GLY A 61 0.74 -15.99 -3.47
C GLY A 61 -0.66 -16.31 -2.95
N ILE A 62 -1.19 -17.45 -3.37
CA ILE A 62 -2.40 -18.06 -2.84
C ILE A 62 -2.11 -19.53 -2.54
N ASP A 63 -2.55 -20.02 -1.38
CA ASP A 63 -2.49 -21.42 -0.98
C ASP A 63 -3.88 -22.05 -1.09
N TYR A 64 -4.08 -22.90 -2.10
CA TYR A 64 -5.30 -23.71 -2.26
C TYR A 64 -5.16 -25.07 -1.58
N MET A 65 -4.96 -25.07 -0.27
CA MET A 65 -4.81 -26.28 0.53
C MET A 65 -5.86 -27.34 0.14
N GLY A 66 -5.39 -28.56 -0.14
CA GLY A 66 -6.25 -29.67 -0.57
C GLY A 66 -6.53 -29.75 -2.06
N LYS A 67 -6.00 -28.82 -2.87
CA LYS A 67 -6.04 -28.88 -4.33
C LYS A 67 -4.65 -29.20 -4.92
N GLU A 68 -4.62 -29.67 -6.14
CA GLU A 68 -3.39 -29.83 -6.92
C GLU A 68 -3.61 -29.17 -8.29
N PRO A 69 -2.80 -28.18 -8.69
CA PRO A 69 -1.68 -27.59 -7.96
C PRO A 69 -2.11 -26.83 -6.69
N ARG A 70 -1.29 -26.93 -5.61
CA ARG A 70 -1.60 -26.32 -4.31
C ARG A 70 -1.46 -24.80 -4.31
N PHE A 71 -0.38 -24.29 -4.91
CA PHE A 71 -0.09 -22.86 -4.88
C PHE A 71 -0.40 -22.19 -6.21
N GLU A 72 -0.70 -20.91 -6.15
CA GLU A 72 -0.81 -20.03 -7.31
C GLU A 72 -0.08 -18.72 -7.03
N VAL A 73 0.76 -18.27 -7.95
CA VAL A 73 1.33 -16.92 -7.91
C VAL A 73 0.61 -16.05 -8.93
N VAL A 74 0.10 -14.93 -8.46
CA VAL A 74 -0.67 -13.98 -9.25
C VAL A 74 0.13 -12.71 -9.45
N TYR A 75 0.27 -12.28 -10.69
CA TYR A 75 0.96 -11.06 -11.09
C TYR A 75 -0.04 -10.07 -11.65
N HIS A 76 -0.04 -8.85 -11.13
CA HIS A 76 -0.85 -7.75 -11.63
C HIS A 76 0.04 -6.75 -12.37
N PHE A 77 -0.19 -6.59 -13.67
CA PHE A 77 0.50 -5.61 -14.49
C PHE A 77 -0.45 -4.53 -14.93
N SER A 78 0.05 -3.30 -15.00
CA SER A 78 -0.71 -2.19 -15.55
C SER A 78 0.12 -1.38 -16.55
N SER A 79 -0.57 -0.64 -17.42
CA SER A 79 0.04 0.36 -18.26
C SER A 79 0.01 1.71 -17.56
N ALA A 80 1.17 2.36 -17.49
CA ALA A 80 1.26 3.72 -16.93
C ALA A 80 0.62 4.79 -17.84
N GLU A 81 0.35 4.46 -19.11
CA GLU A 81 -0.22 5.38 -20.11
C GLU A 81 -1.74 5.47 -20.04
N ASP A 82 -2.41 4.32 -19.99
CA ASP A 82 -3.89 4.24 -20.11
C ASP A 82 -4.56 3.55 -18.91
N GLY A 83 -3.80 3.11 -17.92
CA GLY A 83 -4.34 2.43 -16.73
C GLY A 83 -4.89 1.02 -16.98
N SER A 84 -4.73 0.47 -18.19
CA SER A 84 -5.14 -0.90 -18.51
C SER A 84 -4.45 -1.91 -17.59
N VAL A 85 -5.18 -2.92 -17.11
CA VAL A 85 -4.68 -3.95 -16.19
C VAL A 85 -4.78 -5.33 -16.83
N ILE A 86 -3.77 -6.17 -16.63
CA ILE A 86 -3.77 -7.59 -16.96
C ILE A 86 -3.27 -8.40 -15.78
N ARG A 87 -3.87 -9.55 -15.55
CA ARG A 87 -3.51 -10.50 -14.50
C ARG A 87 -2.94 -11.78 -15.11
N LEU A 88 -1.78 -12.20 -14.61
CA LEU A 88 -1.24 -13.53 -14.92
C LEU A 88 -1.32 -14.41 -13.67
N LYS A 89 -1.75 -15.64 -13.85
CA LYS A 89 -1.82 -16.68 -12.82
C LYS A 89 -0.89 -17.81 -13.18
N VAL A 90 -0.06 -18.21 -12.24
CA VAL A 90 0.90 -19.30 -12.42
C VAL A 90 0.67 -20.34 -11.34
N PRO A 91 -0.01 -21.45 -11.65
CA PRO A 91 -0.21 -22.56 -10.72
C PRO A 91 1.10 -23.30 -10.46
N ILE A 92 1.33 -23.70 -9.20
CA ILE A 92 2.57 -24.32 -8.73
C ILE A 92 2.24 -25.52 -7.87
N THR A 93 2.91 -26.65 -8.12
CA THR A 93 2.74 -27.87 -7.33
C THR A 93 3.44 -27.76 -5.98
N HIS A 94 2.92 -28.45 -4.97
CA HIS A 94 3.55 -28.51 -3.67
C HIS A 94 4.92 -29.22 -3.68
N SER A 95 5.09 -30.20 -4.59
CA SER A 95 6.32 -30.96 -4.74
C SER A 95 7.49 -30.17 -5.36
N ASP A 96 7.18 -29.12 -6.12
CA ASP A 96 8.16 -28.25 -6.76
C ASP A 96 7.70 -26.78 -6.68
N PRO A 97 7.83 -26.13 -5.49
CA PRO A 97 7.37 -24.77 -5.25
C PRO A 97 8.42 -23.76 -5.76
N THR A 98 8.78 -23.85 -7.04
CA THR A 98 9.79 -22.97 -7.65
C THR A 98 9.26 -22.24 -8.87
N LEU A 99 9.70 -20.98 -9.05
CA LEU A 99 9.47 -20.14 -10.23
C LEU A 99 10.77 -19.49 -10.69
N ASN A 100 10.79 -18.99 -11.92
CA ASN A 100 11.85 -18.08 -12.35
C ASN A 100 11.55 -16.65 -11.91
N SER A 101 12.55 -15.97 -11.37
CA SER A 101 12.45 -14.55 -11.04
C SER A 101 12.23 -13.68 -12.26
N ILE A 102 11.43 -12.64 -12.12
CA ILE A 102 11.19 -11.62 -13.15
C ILE A 102 11.91 -10.30 -12.86
N THR A 103 12.77 -10.25 -11.85
CA THR A 103 13.49 -9.02 -11.42
C THR A 103 14.37 -8.43 -12.51
N SER A 104 14.89 -9.28 -13.43
CA SER A 104 15.68 -8.82 -14.60
C SER A 104 14.86 -7.98 -15.60
N VAL A 105 13.53 -8.12 -15.61
CA VAL A 105 12.61 -7.40 -16.50
C VAL A 105 11.85 -6.32 -15.75
N TYR A 106 11.42 -6.63 -14.52
CA TYR A 106 10.72 -5.73 -13.61
C TYR A 106 11.46 -5.67 -12.27
N PRO A 107 12.36 -4.69 -12.07
CA PRO A 107 13.12 -4.56 -10.82
C PRO A 107 12.23 -4.46 -9.57
N SER A 108 11.02 -3.90 -9.69
CA SER A 108 10.03 -3.83 -8.62
C SER A 108 9.56 -5.21 -8.11
N ALA A 109 9.81 -6.29 -8.85
CA ALA A 109 9.50 -7.64 -8.41
C ALA A 109 10.34 -8.10 -7.21
N ASP A 110 11.50 -7.48 -6.97
CA ASP A 110 12.46 -7.87 -5.94
C ASP A 110 11.79 -8.13 -4.57
N TRP A 111 11.18 -7.12 -4.00
CA TRP A 111 10.56 -7.26 -2.68
C TRP A 111 9.28 -8.07 -2.70
N TYR A 112 8.50 -8.03 -3.77
CA TYR A 112 7.29 -8.84 -3.90
C TYR A 112 7.62 -10.34 -3.99
N GLU A 113 8.67 -10.74 -4.72
CA GLU A 113 9.10 -12.14 -4.79
C GLU A 113 9.64 -12.62 -3.45
N ARG A 114 10.40 -11.80 -2.73
CA ARG A 114 10.84 -12.07 -1.36
C ARG A 114 9.66 -12.24 -0.41
N GLU A 115 8.63 -11.40 -0.53
CA GLU A 115 7.41 -11.51 0.29
C GLU A 115 6.67 -12.82 0.01
N VAL A 116 6.51 -13.21 -1.26
CA VAL A 116 5.89 -14.49 -1.63
C VAL A 116 6.71 -15.67 -1.10
N TYR A 117 8.03 -15.60 -1.16
CA TYR A 117 8.90 -16.59 -0.54
C TYR A 117 8.69 -16.64 0.98
N ASP A 118 8.75 -15.50 1.64
CA ASP A 118 8.65 -15.41 3.09
C ASP A 118 7.31 -15.96 3.60
N MET A 119 6.21 -15.59 2.96
CA MET A 119 4.85 -15.92 3.39
C MET A 119 4.36 -17.30 2.94
N PHE A 120 4.84 -17.83 1.81
CA PHE A 120 4.34 -19.09 1.23
C PHE A 120 5.43 -20.15 1.00
N GLY A 121 6.72 -19.79 1.04
CA GLY A 121 7.83 -20.70 0.79
C GLY A 121 7.98 -21.09 -0.67
N ILE A 122 7.58 -20.21 -1.60
CA ILE A 122 7.79 -20.37 -3.02
C ILE A 122 9.12 -19.71 -3.38
N THR A 123 10.07 -20.46 -3.92
CA THR A 123 11.42 -19.98 -4.23
C THR A 123 11.50 -19.44 -5.65
N PHE A 124 12.17 -18.32 -5.84
CA PHE A 124 12.38 -17.72 -7.15
C PHE A 124 13.82 -17.94 -7.64
N ASN A 125 13.98 -18.78 -8.66
CA ASN A 125 15.28 -19.07 -9.27
C ASN A 125 15.85 -17.81 -9.94
N ASN A 126 17.16 -17.60 -9.81
CA ASN A 126 17.89 -16.45 -10.34
C ASN A 126 17.52 -15.10 -9.67
N HIS A 127 16.83 -15.11 -8.56
CA HIS A 127 16.68 -13.92 -7.72
C HIS A 127 18.01 -13.65 -7.00
N HIS A 128 18.43 -12.39 -6.92
CA HIS A 128 19.74 -12.03 -6.36
C HIS A 128 19.79 -12.08 -4.82
N ASP A 129 18.64 -11.93 -4.16
CA ASP A 129 18.50 -11.93 -2.70
C ASP A 129 17.20 -12.59 -2.25
N MET A 130 17.23 -13.86 -1.84
CA MET A 130 16.06 -14.62 -1.38
C MET A 130 15.94 -14.68 0.15
N ARG A 131 16.46 -13.67 0.86
CA ARG A 131 16.23 -13.55 2.31
C ARG A 131 14.77 -13.21 2.62
N ARG A 132 14.30 -13.57 3.82
CA ARG A 132 13.00 -13.11 4.32
C ARG A 132 12.94 -11.58 4.32
N ILE A 133 11.74 -11.02 4.29
CA ILE A 133 11.54 -9.57 4.22
C ILE A 133 10.68 -9.04 5.37
N LEU A 134 9.65 -9.77 5.78
CA LEU A 134 8.74 -9.40 6.86
C LEU A 134 9.03 -10.18 8.14
N MET A 135 9.35 -11.47 8.02
CA MET A 135 9.67 -12.33 9.16
C MET A 135 11.17 -12.31 9.44
N PRO A 136 11.59 -12.54 10.70
CA PRO A 136 13.01 -12.74 11.04
C PRO A 136 13.63 -13.90 10.27
N GLU A 137 14.92 -13.84 9.98
CA GLU A 137 15.64 -14.81 9.14
C GLU A 137 15.49 -16.26 9.63
N GLY A 138 15.52 -16.47 10.95
CA GLY A 138 15.37 -17.81 11.55
C GLY A 138 13.94 -18.28 11.78
N TRP A 139 12.94 -17.55 11.32
CA TRP A 139 11.54 -17.93 11.53
C TRP A 139 11.18 -19.27 10.89
N LYS A 140 10.49 -20.14 11.63
CA LYS A 140 10.11 -21.47 11.15
C LYS A 140 8.75 -21.46 10.46
N GLY A 141 8.70 -21.93 9.23
CA GLY A 141 7.47 -22.00 8.43
C GLY A 141 7.16 -20.72 7.65
N HIS A 142 5.94 -20.66 7.13
CA HIS A 142 5.46 -19.62 6.22
C HIS A 142 4.04 -19.20 6.63
N PRO A 143 3.87 -18.00 7.22
CA PRO A 143 2.65 -17.64 7.95
C PRO A 143 1.35 -17.62 7.13
N LEU A 144 1.40 -17.29 5.83
CA LEU A 144 0.19 -17.22 5.01
C LEU A 144 -0.22 -18.57 4.40
N ARG A 145 0.53 -19.65 4.62
CA ARG A 145 0.04 -21.00 4.32
C ARG A 145 -1.17 -21.34 5.15
N LYS A 146 -2.13 -22.07 4.56
CA LYS A 146 -3.36 -22.47 5.25
C LYS A 146 -3.13 -23.51 6.36
N ASP A 147 -2.06 -24.29 6.29
CA ASP A 147 -1.62 -25.23 7.32
C ASP A 147 -0.80 -24.56 8.46
N TYR A 148 -0.48 -23.27 8.37
CA TYR A 148 0.17 -22.52 9.44
C TYR A 148 -0.91 -21.97 10.40
N PRO A 149 -0.86 -22.31 11.72
CA PRO A 149 -1.89 -21.92 12.66
C PRO A 149 -1.87 -20.42 12.97
N LEU A 150 -3.05 -19.83 13.18
CA LEU A 150 -3.17 -18.50 13.77
C LEU A 150 -2.84 -18.59 15.28
N GLY A 151 -1.92 -17.77 15.77
CA GLY A 151 -1.52 -17.76 17.19
C GLY A 151 -0.56 -18.90 17.58
N GLY A 152 0.06 -19.58 16.61
CA GLY A 152 1.11 -20.57 16.83
C GLY A 152 2.52 -19.97 16.94
N GLU A 153 2.63 -18.75 17.38
CA GLU A 153 3.89 -18.02 17.48
C GLU A 153 4.68 -18.46 18.70
N ASP A 154 5.91 -18.86 18.46
CA ASP A 154 6.90 -19.10 19.53
C ASP A 154 7.47 -17.75 19.95
N VAL A 155 6.78 -17.04 20.84
CA VAL A 155 7.19 -15.70 21.26
C VAL A 155 8.31 -15.84 22.29
N ALA A 156 9.52 -15.51 21.92
CA ALA A 156 10.73 -15.57 22.76
C ALA A 156 10.65 -14.75 24.08
N PHE A 157 9.60 -13.98 24.28
CA PHE A 157 9.39 -13.13 25.45
C PHE A 157 8.30 -13.60 26.39
N THR A 158 7.60 -14.69 26.07
CA THR A 158 6.54 -15.22 26.93
C THR A 158 7.06 -16.17 27.97
N TYR A 159 6.51 -16.09 29.13
CA TYR A 159 6.37 -16.95 30.31
C TYR A 159 7.44 -18.01 30.61
N ASN A 160 8.23 -18.46 29.65
CA ASN A 160 9.24 -19.51 29.80
C ASN A 160 10.64 -18.91 29.98
N LYS A 161 10.76 -17.87 30.83
CA LYS A 161 12.08 -17.30 31.17
C LYS A 161 13.07 -18.35 31.67
N ASP A 162 12.56 -19.41 32.28
CA ASP A 162 13.37 -20.49 32.86
C ASP A 162 13.85 -21.51 31.81
N GLU A 163 13.27 -21.49 30.58
CA GLU A 163 13.66 -22.36 29.47
C GLU A 163 14.54 -21.62 28.42
N ILE A 164 14.63 -20.29 28.50
CA ILE A 164 15.51 -19.53 27.62
C ILE A 164 16.94 -19.70 28.14
N ASP A 165 17.74 -20.44 27.39
CA ASP A 165 19.16 -20.53 27.60
C ASP A 165 19.76 -19.11 27.54
N GLU A 166 20.31 -18.61 28.66
CA GLU A 166 20.90 -17.28 28.76
C GLU A 166 22.00 -17.04 27.70
N GLN A 167 22.56 -18.10 27.13
CA GLN A 167 23.50 -18.04 26.02
C GLN A 167 22.86 -17.66 24.67
N LYS A 168 21.52 -17.67 24.56
CA LYS A 168 20.79 -17.32 23.36
C LYS A 168 20.20 -15.90 23.37
N LEU A 169 20.46 -15.12 24.42
CA LEU A 169 20.00 -13.74 24.48
C LEU A 169 20.78 -12.85 23.51
N PRO A 170 20.08 -11.91 22.82
CA PRO A 170 20.72 -10.98 21.92
C PRO A 170 21.65 -10.03 22.70
N TYR A 171 22.94 -10.15 22.53
CA TYR A 171 23.91 -9.17 23.01
C TYR A 171 24.88 -8.78 21.91
N ILE A 172 25.27 -7.52 21.94
CA ILE A 172 26.27 -6.99 21.00
C ILE A 172 27.63 -7.55 21.42
N ILE A 173 28.30 -8.23 20.51
CA ILE A 173 29.68 -8.62 20.70
C ILE A 173 30.57 -7.42 20.38
N PRO A 174 31.22 -6.77 21.38
CA PRO A 174 32.08 -5.64 21.13
C PRO A 174 33.26 -6.02 20.24
N GLY A 175 33.56 -5.21 19.22
CA GLY A 175 34.74 -5.36 18.36
C GLY A 175 34.59 -6.26 17.14
N ARG A 176 33.43 -6.80 16.83
CA ARG A 176 33.18 -7.51 15.58
C ARG A 176 32.68 -6.55 14.49
N THR A 177 33.41 -6.51 13.37
CA THR A 177 33.10 -5.63 12.21
C THR A 177 32.75 -6.41 10.94
N ASP A 178 32.76 -7.74 11.02
CA ASP A 178 32.53 -8.66 9.89
C ASP A 178 31.05 -9.02 9.66
N GLY A 179 30.14 -8.42 10.44
CA GLY A 179 28.73 -8.63 10.32
C GLY A 179 27.94 -7.89 11.39
N TYR A 180 26.64 -8.02 11.37
CA TYR A 180 25.76 -7.56 12.45
C TYR A 180 24.91 -8.72 12.96
N MET A 181 24.43 -8.58 14.20
CA MET A 181 23.64 -9.61 14.86
C MET A 181 22.16 -9.32 14.65
N GLU A 182 21.41 -10.31 14.21
CA GLU A 182 19.98 -10.25 14.06
C GLU A 182 19.31 -11.26 15.00
N PHE A 183 18.21 -10.86 15.61
CA PHE A 183 17.44 -11.75 16.46
C PHE A 183 16.65 -12.75 15.61
N THR A 184 16.83 -14.04 15.90
CA THR A 184 16.07 -15.13 15.28
C THR A 184 15.38 -15.97 16.35
N PRO A 185 14.33 -16.75 16.02
CA PRO A 185 13.70 -17.65 16.97
C PRO A 185 14.64 -18.67 17.64
N ASP A 186 15.72 -19.03 16.95
CA ASP A 186 16.74 -19.95 17.47
C ASP A 186 17.90 -19.21 18.17
N GLY A 187 17.80 -17.90 18.39
CA GLY A 187 18.81 -17.06 18.99
C GLY A 187 19.36 -16.00 18.02
N LEU A 188 20.55 -15.47 18.31
CA LEU A 188 21.23 -14.50 17.46
C LEU A 188 21.92 -15.18 16.28
N SER A 189 21.68 -14.71 15.06
CA SER A 189 22.48 -15.03 13.90
C SER A 189 23.41 -13.88 13.53
N LEU A 190 24.66 -14.21 13.20
CA LEU A 190 25.59 -13.27 12.61
C LEU A 190 25.38 -13.27 11.10
N ILE A 191 24.85 -12.18 10.57
CA ILE A 191 24.74 -12.00 9.12
C ILE A 191 26.03 -11.39 8.61
N SER A 192 26.73 -12.09 7.73
CA SER A 192 27.95 -11.57 7.13
C SER A 192 27.66 -10.37 6.24
N LEU A 193 28.53 -9.37 6.24
CA LEU A 193 28.40 -8.19 5.38
C LEU A 193 28.39 -8.58 3.89
N GLU A 194 29.11 -9.62 3.50
CA GLU A 194 29.11 -10.15 2.14
C GLU A 194 27.73 -10.61 1.70
N ARG A 195 26.98 -11.28 2.60
CA ARG A 195 25.60 -11.73 2.34
C ARG A 195 24.63 -10.57 2.11
N LEU A 196 24.93 -9.41 2.69
CA LEU A 196 24.17 -8.17 2.49
C LEU A 196 24.62 -7.40 1.25
N GLY A 197 25.62 -7.89 0.53
CA GLY A 197 26.24 -7.14 -0.57
C GLY A 197 27.03 -5.91 -0.10
N LEU A 198 27.35 -5.85 1.20
CA LEU A 198 28.12 -4.77 1.82
C LEU A 198 29.59 -5.18 1.93
N SER A 199 30.50 -4.24 1.71
CA SER A 199 31.94 -4.54 1.77
C SER A 199 32.59 -3.83 2.97
N ALA A 200 33.19 -4.59 3.87
CA ALA A 200 34.07 -4.05 4.92
C ALA A 200 35.44 -3.66 4.32
N GLY A 201 35.46 -2.69 3.41
CA GLY A 201 36.70 -2.14 2.86
C GLY A 201 37.40 -1.23 3.87
N THR A 202 38.72 -1.05 3.73
CA THR A 202 39.47 -0.08 4.53
C THR A 202 38.93 1.33 4.32
N GLY A 203 38.38 1.93 5.39
CA GLY A 203 37.81 3.29 5.37
C GLY A 203 36.31 3.37 5.25
N LYS A 204 35.58 2.25 5.09
CA LYS A 204 34.11 2.22 5.07
C LYS A 204 33.55 1.88 6.46
N ILE A 205 32.46 2.52 6.81
CA ILE A 205 31.73 2.34 8.07
C ILE A 205 30.33 1.83 7.77
N ILE A 206 29.87 0.81 8.50
CA ILE A 206 28.48 0.38 8.48
C ILE A 206 27.74 1.10 9.61
N LEU A 207 26.72 1.85 9.23
CA LEU A 207 25.86 2.60 10.16
C LEU A 207 24.44 2.05 10.09
N ASN A 208 23.86 1.78 11.27
CA ASN A 208 22.43 1.47 11.40
C ASN A 208 21.66 2.72 11.85
N MET A 209 20.60 3.06 11.12
CA MET A 209 19.67 4.12 11.47
C MET A 209 18.27 3.52 11.64
N GLY A 210 17.73 3.60 12.86
CA GLY A 210 16.52 2.88 13.26
C GLY A 210 16.81 1.46 13.79
N PRO A 211 15.78 0.63 14.11
CA PRO A 211 14.34 0.90 13.93
C PRO A 211 13.76 1.99 14.83
N GLN A 212 14.37 2.29 15.98
CA GLN A 212 13.95 3.39 16.84
C GLN A 212 14.80 4.64 16.53
N HIS A 213 14.26 5.52 15.67
CA HIS A 213 14.89 6.79 15.33
C HIS A 213 13.80 7.81 14.95
N PRO A 214 13.84 9.05 15.47
CA PRO A 214 12.76 10.04 15.24
C PRO A 214 12.46 10.31 13.76
N SER A 215 13.49 10.34 12.91
CA SER A 215 13.35 10.67 11.49
C SER A 215 13.05 9.46 10.59
N MET A 216 12.74 8.29 11.15
CA MET A 216 12.38 7.09 10.37
C MET A 216 10.87 6.94 10.17
N HIS A 217 10.07 7.87 10.65
CA HIS A 217 8.61 7.88 10.55
C HIS A 217 7.92 6.58 11.02
N GLY A 218 8.57 5.84 11.93
CA GLY A 218 8.11 4.58 12.49
C GLY A 218 9.27 3.60 12.75
N LEU A 219 9.02 2.30 12.53
CA LEU A 219 9.97 1.23 12.82
C LEU A 219 10.72 0.78 11.56
N LEU A 220 11.37 1.71 10.85
CA LEU A 220 12.22 1.43 9.69
C LEU A 220 13.68 1.38 10.12
N ARG A 221 14.40 0.35 9.71
CA ARG A 221 15.84 0.23 9.84
C ARG A 221 16.52 0.44 8.50
N LEU A 222 17.52 1.31 8.46
CA LEU A 222 18.40 1.47 7.31
C LEU A 222 19.79 1.02 7.68
N VAL A 223 20.31 0.01 6.98
CA VAL A 223 21.70 -0.40 7.05
C VAL A 223 22.46 0.33 5.97
N MET A 224 23.37 1.21 6.34
CA MET A 224 24.07 2.11 5.42
C MET A 224 25.55 1.82 5.41
N GLU A 225 26.10 1.69 4.20
CA GLU A 225 27.54 1.69 3.98
C GLU A 225 27.99 3.12 3.67
N MET A 226 28.94 3.61 4.45
CA MET A 226 29.38 5.00 4.39
C MET A 226 30.88 5.12 4.15
N GLU A 227 31.26 6.11 3.38
CA GLU A 227 32.64 6.55 3.21
C GLU A 227 32.76 8.01 3.70
N GLY A 228 33.27 8.18 4.93
CA GLY A 228 33.15 9.44 5.65
C GLY A 228 31.68 9.80 5.91
N GLU A 229 31.22 10.97 5.45
CA GLU A 229 29.83 11.42 5.57
C GLU A 229 28.95 11.04 4.37
N LYS A 230 29.55 10.47 3.31
CA LYS A 230 28.82 10.09 2.10
C LYS A 230 28.28 8.67 2.19
N VAL A 231 27.05 8.51 1.78
CA VAL A 231 26.37 7.23 1.70
C VAL A 231 26.75 6.53 0.40
N PHE A 232 27.33 5.34 0.50
CA PHE A 232 27.70 4.51 -0.63
C PHE A 232 26.55 3.59 -1.06
N SER A 233 25.95 2.91 -0.09
CA SER A 233 24.76 2.06 -0.29
C SER A 233 23.84 2.12 0.91
N VAL A 234 22.56 1.87 0.68
CA VAL A 234 21.51 1.78 1.72
C VAL A 234 20.71 0.52 1.49
N LEU A 235 20.53 -0.24 2.54
CA LEU A 235 19.64 -1.40 2.57
C LEU A 235 18.51 -1.12 3.56
N PRO A 236 17.28 -0.89 3.10
CA PRO A 236 16.13 -0.81 3.99
C PRO A 236 15.77 -2.19 4.52
N GLU A 237 15.57 -2.30 5.83
CA GLU A 237 15.04 -3.48 6.50
C GLU A 237 13.69 -3.13 7.13
N ILE A 238 12.70 -3.92 6.79
CA ILE A 238 11.29 -3.77 7.18
C ILE A 238 10.85 -5.01 7.97
N GLY A 239 9.57 -5.07 8.36
CA GLY A 239 9.01 -6.19 9.12
C GLY A 239 8.88 -5.93 10.61
N TYR A 240 9.47 -4.87 11.16
CA TYR A 240 9.43 -4.56 12.59
C TYR A 240 8.02 -4.20 13.11
N LEU A 241 7.10 -3.85 12.20
CA LEU A 241 5.70 -3.57 12.51
C LEU A 241 4.76 -4.60 11.88
N HIS A 242 5.28 -5.74 11.42
CA HIS A 242 4.45 -6.79 10.83
C HIS A 242 3.55 -7.42 11.89
N THR A 243 2.24 -7.31 11.68
CA THR A 243 1.21 -7.79 12.60
C THR A 243 0.30 -8.86 11.99
N GLY A 244 0.61 -9.34 10.79
CA GLY A 244 -0.13 -10.39 10.10
C GLY A 244 -1.58 -9.99 9.74
N ILE A 245 -1.78 -8.74 9.33
CA ILE A 245 -3.12 -8.22 8.96
C ILE A 245 -3.76 -9.08 7.86
N GLU A 246 -2.99 -9.52 6.86
CA GLU A 246 -3.50 -10.37 5.78
C GLU A 246 -3.99 -11.71 6.33
N LYS A 247 -3.24 -12.35 7.23
CA LYS A 247 -3.64 -13.61 7.88
C LYS A 247 -4.89 -13.43 8.73
N SER A 248 -4.95 -12.36 9.52
CA SER A 248 -6.11 -12.03 10.35
C SER A 248 -7.34 -11.73 9.49
N GLY A 249 -7.15 -11.01 8.37
CA GLY A 249 -8.23 -10.72 7.42
C GLY A 249 -8.86 -11.96 6.79
N GLU A 250 -8.07 -13.02 6.56
CA GLU A 250 -8.57 -14.32 6.07
C GLU A 250 -9.37 -15.09 7.14
N PHE A 251 -9.20 -14.73 8.42
CA PHE A 251 -9.88 -15.39 9.54
C PHE A 251 -11.17 -14.69 9.97
N LEU A 252 -11.28 -13.39 9.70
CA LEU A 252 -12.43 -12.55 10.03
C LEU A 252 -13.47 -12.58 8.91
N THR A 253 -14.73 -12.29 9.27
CA THR A 253 -15.78 -12.07 8.26
C THR A 253 -15.52 -10.79 7.47
N TYR A 254 -16.11 -10.67 6.27
CA TYR A 254 -15.93 -9.46 5.44
C TYR A 254 -16.21 -8.15 6.18
N PRO A 255 -17.30 -8.00 6.97
CA PRO A 255 -17.53 -6.79 7.75
C PRO A 255 -16.51 -6.56 8.87
N GLN A 256 -16.02 -7.64 9.50
CA GLN A 256 -15.02 -7.53 10.57
C GLN A 256 -13.64 -7.17 10.02
N ALA A 257 -13.24 -7.76 8.88
CA ALA A 257 -11.96 -7.48 8.22
C ALA A 257 -11.83 -6.01 7.79
N LEU A 258 -12.94 -5.30 7.53
CA LEU A 258 -12.94 -3.87 7.26
C LEU A 258 -12.23 -3.07 8.36
N THR A 259 -12.41 -3.45 9.62
CA THR A 259 -11.78 -2.73 10.75
C THR A 259 -10.26 -2.86 10.78
N LEU A 260 -9.69 -3.90 10.17
CA LEU A 260 -8.25 -4.05 10.03
C LEU A 260 -7.68 -3.07 9.01
N THR A 261 -8.46 -2.74 7.97
CA THR A 261 -7.99 -1.86 6.89
C THR A 261 -7.69 -0.44 7.38
N ASP A 262 -8.38 0.04 8.42
CA ASP A 262 -8.09 1.33 9.06
C ASP A 262 -6.65 1.42 9.60
N ARG A 263 -6.07 0.28 9.99
CA ARG A 263 -4.77 0.20 10.68
C ARG A 263 -3.60 0.01 9.73
N VAL A 264 -3.87 -0.31 8.47
CA VAL A 264 -2.86 -0.44 7.42
C VAL A 264 -2.20 0.91 7.16
N ASP A 265 -2.99 1.91 6.80
CA ASP A 265 -2.55 3.30 6.74
C ASP A 265 -3.47 4.15 7.60
N TYR A 266 -3.10 4.33 8.86
CA TYR A 266 -3.88 5.05 9.86
C TYR A 266 -4.03 6.55 9.55
N LEU A 267 -3.25 7.09 8.62
CA LEU A 267 -3.34 8.49 8.18
C LEU A 267 -4.30 8.66 7.00
N SER A 268 -4.58 7.58 6.27
CA SER A 268 -5.52 7.57 5.14
C SER A 268 -6.50 6.37 5.21
N ASN A 269 -7.03 6.15 6.39
CA ASN A 269 -7.90 5.02 6.71
C ASN A 269 -9.15 4.93 5.82
N LEU A 270 -9.79 6.05 5.48
CA LEU A 270 -10.98 6.05 4.62
C LEU A 270 -10.71 5.55 3.21
N LEU A 271 -9.49 5.79 2.67
CA LEU A 271 -9.10 5.25 1.37
C LEU A 271 -8.85 3.74 1.44
N ASN A 272 -8.33 3.23 2.56
CA ASN A 272 -8.20 1.80 2.80
C ASN A 272 -9.57 1.12 2.90
N ASN A 273 -10.51 1.71 3.65
CA ASN A 273 -11.88 1.21 3.72
C ASN A 273 -12.52 1.20 2.31
N LEU A 274 -12.30 2.27 1.52
CA LEU A 274 -12.85 2.37 0.16
C LEU A 274 -12.31 1.27 -0.74
N ALA A 275 -11.00 1.09 -0.81
CA ALA A 275 -10.38 0.09 -1.68
C ALA A 275 -10.83 -1.33 -1.35
N TYR A 276 -10.88 -1.67 -0.06
CA TYR A 276 -11.38 -2.96 0.40
C TYR A 276 -12.86 -3.15 0.08
N SER A 277 -13.70 -2.15 0.42
CA SER A 277 -15.15 -2.22 0.14
C SER A 277 -15.41 -2.40 -1.34
N MET A 278 -14.72 -1.66 -2.21
CA MET A 278 -14.83 -1.79 -3.67
C MET A 278 -14.44 -3.20 -4.16
N ALA A 279 -13.40 -3.82 -3.60
CA ALA A 279 -13.02 -5.18 -3.97
C ALA A 279 -14.14 -6.18 -3.68
N VAL A 280 -14.74 -6.10 -2.49
CA VAL A 280 -15.86 -6.98 -2.10
C VAL A 280 -17.14 -6.65 -2.88
N GLU A 281 -17.46 -5.37 -3.07
CA GLU A 281 -18.60 -4.90 -3.85
C GLU A 281 -18.54 -5.38 -5.31
N ASN A 282 -17.34 -5.40 -5.89
CA ASN A 282 -17.10 -5.93 -7.24
C ASN A 282 -17.42 -7.43 -7.34
N ILE A 283 -17.05 -8.26 -6.35
CA ILE A 283 -17.38 -9.68 -6.34
C ILE A 283 -18.88 -9.90 -6.16
N LEU A 284 -19.52 -9.07 -5.30
CA LEU A 284 -20.96 -9.13 -5.04
C LEU A 284 -21.80 -8.58 -6.19
N GLY A 285 -21.21 -7.81 -7.11
CA GLY A 285 -21.93 -7.09 -8.16
C GLY A 285 -22.90 -6.03 -7.62
N LEU A 286 -22.53 -5.36 -6.51
CA LEU A 286 -23.36 -4.35 -5.86
C LEU A 286 -23.28 -3.00 -6.58
N GLU A 287 -24.44 -2.42 -6.88
CA GLU A 287 -24.55 -1.04 -7.32
C GLU A 287 -24.62 -0.10 -6.10
N ILE A 288 -23.68 0.82 -6.01
CA ILE A 288 -23.60 1.78 -4.92
C ILE A 288 -24.34 3.07 -5.30
N PRO A 289 -25.24 3.58 -4.45
CA PRO A 289 -25.98 4.79 -4.73
C PRO A 289 -25.08 6.00 -5.03
N ALA A 290 -25.49 6.83 -5.97
CA ALA A 290 -24.72 8.00 -6.41
C ALA A 290 -24.36 8.94 -5.24
N ARG A 291 -25.31 9.20 -4.33
CA ARG A 291 -25.04 10.00 -3.12
C ARG A 291 -23.90 9.41 -2.29
N ALA A 292 -23.91 8.11 -2.06
CA ALA A 292 -22.84 7.43 -1.32
C ALA A 292 -21.48 7.56 -2.02
N GLN A 293 -21.45 7.44 -3.34
CA GLN A 293 -20.21 7.59 -4.12
C GLN A 293 -19.64 9.02 -4.02
N TYR A 294 -20.49 10.05 -4.09
CA TYR A 294 -20.07 11.45 -3.93
C TYR A 294 -19.52 11.72 -2.51
N ILE A 295 -20.18 11.19 -1.48
CA ILE A 295 -19.71 11.32 -0.10
C ILE A 295 -18.39 10.56 0.10
N ARG A 296 -18.21 9.39 -0.51
CA ARG A 296 -16.93 8.66 -0.50
C ARG A 296 -15.80 9.53 -1.07
N VAL A 297 -16.03 10.21 -2.20
CA VAL A 297 -15.05 11.14 -2.77
C VAL A 297 -14.76 12.30 -1.82
N LEU A 298 -15.80 12.93 -1.24
CA LEU A 298 -15.64 14.01 -0.26
C LEU A 298 -14.71 13.60 0.89
N LEU A 299 -15.01 12.46 1.49
CA LEU A 299 -14.29 11.97 2.65
C LEU A 299 -12.85 11.54 2.30
N CYS A 300 -12.65 10.94 1.16
CA CYS A 300 -11.33 10.56 0.67
C CYS A 300 -10.45 11.79 0.38
N GLU A 301 -11.01 12.86 -0.17
CA GLU A 301 -10.24 14.08 -0.43
C GLU A 301 -9.97 14.88 0.86
N LEU A 302 -10.87 14.89 1.84
CA LEU A 302 -10.59 15.42 3.18
C LEU A 302 -9.47 14.62 3.86
N ASN A 303 -9.49 13.31 3.73
CA ASN A 303 -8.45 12.42 4.28
C ASN A 303 -7.10 12.65 3.58
N ARG A 304 -7.08 12.87 2.26
CA ARG A 304 -5.88 13.26 1.49
C ARG A 304 -5.31 14.57 1.99
N LEU A 305 -6.14 15.60 2.21
CA LEU A 305 -5.71 16.88 2.80
C LEU A 305 -5.05 16.67 4.16
N ALA A 306 -5.70 15.94 5.06
CA ALA A 306 -5.16 15.66 6.39
C ALA A 306 -3.82 14.91 6.35
N SER A 307 -3.66 13.99 5.40
CA SER A 307 -2.43 13.24 5.20
C SER A 307 -1.30 14.11 4.63
N HIS A 308 -1.58 14.94 3.62
CA HIS A 308 -0.57 15.82 3.03
C HIS A 308 -0.13 16.95 3.97
N LEU A 309 -1.02 17.44 4.84
CA LEU A 309 -0.66 18.35 5.92
C LEU A 309 0.36 17.71 6.87
N LEU A 310 0.13 16.46 7.27
CA LEU A 310 1.07 15.73 8.11
C LEU A 310 2.41 15.53 7.38
N ALA A 311 2.39 15.00 6.17
CA ALA A 311 3.59 14.75 5.37
C ALA A 311 4.45 16.01 5.18
N THR A 312 3.82 17.14 4.86
CA THR A 312 4.51 18.43 4.70
C THR A 312 5.05 18.94 6.04
N GLY A 313 4.27 18.81 7.11
CA GLY A 313 4.65 19.25 8.44
C GLY A 313 5.82 18.44 9.02
N THR A 314 5.79 17.12 8.90
CA THR A 314 6.86 16.23 9.41
C THR A 314 8.15 16.37 8.61
N LEU A 315 8.08 16.46 7.27
CA LEU A 315 9.25 16.74 6.45
C LEU A 315 9.89 18.08 6.83
N ALA A 316 9.07 19.12 7.07
CA ALA A 316 9.56 20.43 7.52
C ALA A 316 10.20 20.34 8.91
N PHE A 317 9.60 19.60 9.83
CA PHE A 317 10.13 19.37 11.16
C PHE A 317 11.50 18.69 11.13
N ASP A 318 11.64 17.64 10.34
CA ASP A 318 12.89 16.89 10.17
C ASP A 318 14.03 17.77 9.61
N LEU A 319 13.68 18.77 8.80
CA LEU A 319 14.63 19.75 8.27
C LEU A 319 14.77 21.00 9.13
N GLY A 320 14.20 21.01 10.34
CA GLY A 320 14.37 22.07 11.35
C GLY A 320 13.31 23.18 11.31
N ALA A 321 12.29 23.10 10.45
CA ALA A 321 11.21 24.09 10.37
C ALA A 321 10.02 23.71 11.28
N VAL A 322 10.26 23.62 12.58
CA VAL A 322 9.29 23.14 13.62
C VAL A 322 7.97 23.88 13.59
N THR A 323 7.99 25.20 13.38
CA THR A 323 6.78 26.04 13.37
C THR A 323 5.76 25.57 12.34
N LEU A 324 6.20 25.10 11.18
CA LEU A 324 5.29 24.63 10.14
C LEU A 324 4.53 23.37 10.56
N LEU A 325 5.17 22.45 11.26
CA LEU A 325 4.49 21.28 11.82
C LEU A 325 3.29 21.70 12.66
N LEU A 326 3.48 22.66 13.57
CA LEU A 326 2.42 23.15 14.44
C LEU A 326 1.27 23.81 13.66
N TYR A 327 1.59 24.51 12.57
CA TYR A 327 0.58 25.13 11.72
C TYR A 327 -0.19 24.07 10.92
N CYS A 328 0.49 23.10 10.33
CA CYS A 328 -0.16 21.99 9.62
C CYS A 328 -1.11 21.20 10.56
N PHE A 329 -0.68 20.97 11.81
CA PHE A 329 -1.53 20.30 12.81
C PHE A 329 -2.75 21.14 13.21
N ARG A 330 -2.62 22.47 13.30
CA ARG A 330 -3.74 23.36 13.58
C ARG A 330 -4.86 23.23 12.54
N GLU A 331 -4.52 23.22 11.24
CA GLU A 331 -5.51 23.02 10.18
C GLU A 331 -5.99 21.58 10.12
N ARG A 332 -5.10 20.61 10.36
CA ARG A 332 -5.48 19.19 10.41
C ARG A 332 -6.54 18.90 11.47
N GLU A 333 -6.51 19.58 12.61
CA GLU A 333 -7.52 19.44 13.66
C GLU A 333 -8.94 19.72 13.16
N ILE A 334 -9.13 20.71 12.30
CA ILE A 334 -10.45 21.02 11.72
C ILE A 334 -11.01 19.80 10.95
N ILE A 335 -10.14 19.05 10.26
CA ILE A 335 -10.55 17.82 9.55
C ILE A 335 -10.79 16.68 10.55
N MET A 336 -9.99 16.59 11.61
CA MET A 336 -10.21 15.57 12.65
C MET A 336 -11.54 15.77 13.37
N ASP A 337 -11.96 17.02 13.61
CA ASP A 337 -13.28 17.35 14.17
C ASP A 337 -14.42 16.88 13.23
N ILE A 338 -14.24 17.04 11.90
CA ILE A 338 -15.20 16.51 10.91
C ILE A 338 -15.29 14.98 11.02
N PHE A 339 -14.16 14.27 11.14
CA PHE A 339 -14.16 12.81 11.28
C PHE A 339 -14.77 12.35 12.62
N GLU A 340 -14.56 13.10 13.71
CA GLU A 340 -15.21 12.84 14.97
C GLU A 340 -16.73 13.06 14.91
N MET A 341 -17.19 14.13 14.27
CA MET A 341 -18.62 14.34 14.02
C MET A 341 -19.23 13.20 13.20
N LEU A 342 -18.48 12.68 12.23
CA LEU A 342 -18.93 11.63 11.31
C LEU A 342 -19.08 10.26 11.99
N SER A 343 -18.13 9.89 12.81
CA SER A 343 -17.98 8.49 13.28
C SER A 343 -17.90 8.34 14.81
N GLY A 344 -17.73 9.44 15.53
CA GLY A 344 -17.46 9.45 16.98
C GLY A 344 -15.99 9.25 17.34
N VAL A 345 -15.10 9.09 16.33
CA VAL A 345 -13.66 8.94 16.52
C VAL A 345 -12.89 9.84 15.55
N ARG A 346 -11.74 10.32 15.98
CA ARG A 346 -10.90 11.25 15.20
C ARG A 346 -10.13 10.53 14.08
N MET A 347 -9.77 9.27 14.32
CA MET A 347 -9.02 8.40 13.38
C MET A 347 -9.63 7.00 13.44
N MET A 348 -9.38 6.19 12.42
CA MET A 348 -9.89 4.80 12.30
C MET A 348 -11.42 4.75 12.34
N THR A 349 -12.01 5.47 11.40
CA THR A 349 -13.44 5.80 11.40
C THR A 349 -14.34 4.64 10.99
N SER A 350 -13.85 3.67 10.20
CA SER A 350 -14.61 2.57 9.59
C SER A 350 -15.98 3.05 9.05
N TYR A 351 -15.99 4.21 8.38
CA TYR A 351 -17.25 4.84 7.95
C TYR A 351 -17.68 4.44 6.54
N ILE A 352 -16.71 4.26 5.63
CA ILE A 352 -16.97 3.69 4.31
C ILE A 352 -17.05 2.18 4.50
N THR A 353 -18.22 1.62 4.19
CA THR A 353 -18.53 0.21 4.41
C THR A 353 -18.92 -0.49 3.10
N ILE A 354 -18.93 -1.81 3.10
CA ILE A 354 -19.41 -2.61 1.98
C ILE A 354 -20.90 -2.29 1.77
N GLY A 355 -21.24 -1.87 0.54
CA GLY A 355 -22.58 -1.47 0.17
C GLY A 355 -22.91 0.01 0.40
N GLY A 356 -21.92 0.86 0.72
CA GLY A 356 -22.13 2.31 0.84
C GLY A 356 -21.41 2.96 2.00
N LEU A 357 -22.16 3.59 2.88
CA LEU A 357 -21.69 4.29 4.07
C LEU A 357 -22.37 3.72 5.32
N ARG A 358 -21.71 3.89 6.46
CA ARG A 358 -22.25 3.45 7.75
C ARG A 358 -23.57 4.13 8.09
N ASP A 359 -23.62 5.44 7.95
CA ASP A 359 -24.77 6.28 8.28
C ASP A 359 -24.85 7.49 7.31
N GLU A 360 -25.92 8.27 7.35
CA GLU A 360 -26.05 9.55 6.64
C GLU A 360 -25.13 10.61 7.28
N LEU A 361 -24.79 11.66 6.53
CA LEU A 361 -23.99 12.76 7.04
C LEU A 361 -24.73 13.46 8.22
N PRO A 362 -24.06 13.68 9.35
CA PRO A 362 -24.66 14.37 10.47
C PRO A 362 -24.93 15.84 10.16
N ASP A 363 -25.95 16.40 10.84
CA ASP A 363 -26.30 17.81 10.75
C ASP A 363 -25.10 18.70 11.08
N GLY A 364 -24.89 19.77 10.31
CA GLY A 364 -23.80 20.72 10.49
C GLY A 364 -22.45 20.30 9.90
N LEU A 365 -22.27 19.05 9.45
CA LEU A 365 -21.02 18.60 8.84
C LEU A 365 -20.71 19.39 7.55
N THR A 366 -21.73 19.66 6.75
CA THR A 366 -21.58 20.43 5.50
C THR A 366 -21.07 21.85 5.76
N ASP A 367 -21.43 22.46 6.89
CA ASP A 367 -20.95 23.81 7.27
C ASP A 367 -19.48 23.77 7.72
N LYS A 368 -19.07 22.70 8.39
CA LYS A 368 -17.64 22.45 8.70
C LYS A 368 -16.81 22.26 7.43
N VAL A 369 -17.32 21.53 6.44
CA VAL A 369 -16.65 21.40 5.12
C VAL A 369 -16.52 22.74 4.42
N LYS A 370 -17.55 23.60 4.47
CA LYS A 370 -17.47 24.98 3.93
C LYS A 370 -16.41 25.81 4.68
N GLU A 371 -16.24 25.61 5.98
CA GLU A 371 -15.17 26.24 6.77
C GLU A 371 -13.79 25.83 6.25
N VAL A 372 -13.56 24.54 5.99
CA VAL A 372 -12.34 24.03 5.34
C VAL A 372 -12.09 24.74 4.01
N LEU A 373 -13.09 24.80 3.13
CA LEU A 373 -12.98 25.45 1.83
C LEU A 373 -12.67 26.95 1.92
N ARG A 374 -13.07 27.62 2.99
CA ARG A 374 -12.79 29.04 3.23
C ARG A 374 -11.39 29.28 3.78
N ILE A 375 -10.91 28.45 4.71
CA ILE A 375 -9.67 28.68 5.47
C ILE A 375 -8.45 28.13 4.72
N PHE A 376 -8.52 26.93 4.18
CA PHE A 376 -7.36 26.18 3.70
C PHE A 376 -6.60 26.82 2.53
N PRO A 377 -7.22 27.48 1.55
CA PRO A 377 -6.47 28.12 0.46
C PRO A 377 -5.44 29.12 0.98
N GLU A 378 -5.84 30.01 1.90
CA GLU A 378 -4.94 31.00 2.51
C GLU A 378 -3.82 30.34 3.34
N LYS A 379 -4.14 29.21 4.00
CA LYS A 379 -3.17 28.49 4.83
C LYS A 379 -2.13 27.73 3.98
N ILE A 380 -2.53 27.13 2.88
CA ILE A 380 -1.59 26.54 1.92
C ILE A 380 -0.64 27.61 1.36
N ASP A 381 -1.14 28.79 1.04
CA ASP A 381 -0.31 29.93 0.60
C ASP A 381 0.64 30.41 1.71
N GLU A 382 0.22 30.35 2.97
CA GLU A 382 1.07 30.67 4.14
C GLU A 382 2.24 29.68 4.25
N TYR A 383 1.99 28.36 4.07
CA TYR A 383 3.04 27.34 4.09
C TYR A 383 4.06 27.55 2.98
N GLU A 384 3.62 27.84 1.77
CA GLU A 384 4.52 28.12 0.66
C GLU A 384 5.37 29.38 0.89
N LYS A 385 4.82 30.44 1.45
CA LYS A 385 5.57 31.64 1.82
C LYS A 385 6.69 31.32 2.81
N MET A 386 6.45 30.39 3.73
CA MET A 386 7.43 29.99 4.74
C MET A 386 8.55 29.09 4.16
N LEU A 387 8.23 28.16 3.27
CA LEU A 387 9.15 27.13 2.79
C LEU A 387 9.69 27.38 1.36
N THR A 388 8.81 27.52 0.38
CA THR A 388 9.14 27.38 -1.05
C THR A 388 10.30 28.29 -1.51
N LYS A 389 10.44 29.48 -0.94
CA LYS A 389 11.52 30.43 -1.26
C LYS A 389 12.58 30.53 -0.17
N ASN A 390 12.51 29.73 0.88
CA ASN A 390 13.48 29.74 1.96
C ASN A 390 14.82 29.16 1.48
N PRO A 391 15.95 29.90 1.58
CA PRO A 391 17.25 29.43 1.09
C PRO A 391 17.74 28.14 1.77
N ILE A 392 17.43 27.95 3.05
CA ILE A 392 17.81 26.74 3.79
C ILE A 392 17.01 25.55 3.25
N TRP A 393 15.69 25.73 3.09
CA TRP A 393 14.81 24.72 2.51
C TRP A 393 15.27 24.29 1.11
N LEU A 394 15.55 25.26 0.24
CA LEU A 394 16.02 25.01 -1.12
C LEU A 394 17.34 24.23 -1.14
N LYS A 395 18.30 24.56 -0.25
CA LYS A 395 19.58 23.82 -0.14
C LYS A 395 19.42 22.41 0.40
N ARG A 396 18.39 22.16 1.22
CA ARG A 396 18.13 20.87 1.85
C ARG A 396 17.19 19.97 1.03
N THR A 397 16.63 20.45 -0.07
CA THR A 397 15.62 19.72 -0.83
C THR A 397 15.91 19.64 -2.33
N LYS A 398 16.44 20.72 -2.97
CA LYS A 398 16.73 20.71 -4.40
C LYS A 398 17.95 19.86 -4.75
N GLY A 399 17.76 18.97 -5.73
CA GLY A 399 18.78 18.05 -6.19
C GLY A 399 19.11 16.91 -5.23
N ILE A 400 18.40 16.81 -4.09
CA ILE A 400 18.59 15.74 -3.10
C ILE A 400 17.60 14.62 -3.35
N GLY A 401 18.08 13.38 -3.38
CA GLY A 401 17.25 12.20 -3.60
C GLY A 401 16.51 12.23 -4.94
N ALA A 402 17.15 12.74 -5.97
CA ALA A 402 16.59 12.76 -7.31
C ALA A 402 16.53 11.35 -7.91
N ILE A 403 15.44 11.05 -8.58
CA ILE A 403 15.24 9.79 -9.31
C ILE A 403 14.56 10.08 -10.65
N SER A 404 15.03 9.42 -11.71
CA SER A 404 14.42 9.56 -13.03
C SER A 404 13.01 8.95 -13.08
N GLY A 405 12.15 9.42 -13.99
CA GLY A 405 10.81 8.83 -14.16
C GLY A 405 10.87 7.37 -14.58
N GLU A 406 11.84 6.98 -15.39
CA GLU A 406 12.04 5.60 -15.84
C GLU A 406 12.45 4.69 -14.68
N ASP A 407 13.43 5.09 -13.86
CA ASP A 407 13.86 4.32 -12.69
C ASP A 407 12.75 4.24 -11.66
N ALA A 408 12.04 5.33 -11.37
CA ALA A 408 10.92 5.36 -10.44
C ALA A 408 9.80 4.40 -10.89
N LEU A 409 9.46 4.39 -12.18
CA LEU A 409 8.47 3.50 -12.75
C LEU A 409 8.92 2.03 -12.69
N SER A 410 10.19 1.76 -13.00
CA SER A 410 10.75 0.41 -13.01
C SER A 410 10.81 -0.21 -11.61
N LEU A 411 11.06 0.61 -10.58
CA LEU A 411 11.07 0.24 -9.16
C LEU A 411 9.67 0.20 -8.53
N GLY A 412 8.61 0.45 -9.31
CA GLY A 412 7.23 0.34 -8.83
C GLY A 412 6.74 1.54 -8.00
N ALA A 413 7.43 2.68 -8.05
CA ALA A 413 6.98 3.89 -7.38
C ALA A 413 5.61 4.34 -7.87
N SER A 414 4.84 4.96 -6.99
CA SER A 414 3.51 5.48 -7.29
C SER A 414 3.25 6.80 -6.55
N GLY A 415 2.13 7.43 -6.87
CA GLY A 415 1.70 8.65 -6.20
C GLY A 415 2.65 9.84 -6.38
N PRO A 416 2.80 10.70 -5.36
CA PRO A 416 3.65 11.87 -5.41
C PRO A 416 5.11 11.58 -5.74
N VAL A 417 5.64 10.40 -5.37
CA VAL A 417 7.01 10.00 -5.69
C VAL A 417 7.20 9.87 -7.19
N LEU A 418 6.29 9.16 -7.86
CA LEU A 418 6.34 8.97 -9.31
C LEU A 418 6.02 10.27 -10.06
N ARG A 419 5.00 11.02 -9.60
CA ARG A 419 4.61 12.30 -10.23
C ARG A 419 5.70 13.37 -10.14
N ALA A 420 6.43 13.43 -9.05
CA ALA A 420 7.59 14.32 -8.92
C ALA A 420 8.68 14.04 -9.97
N SER A 421 8.79 12.79 -10.42
CA SER A 421 9.75 12.36 -11.46
C SER A 421 9.22 12.52 -12.90
N GLY A 422 8.16 13.29 -13.11
CA GLY A 422 7.66 13.64 -14.45
C GLY A 422 6.61 12.70 -15.04
N ILE A 423 6.22 11.64 -14.34
CA ILE A 423 5.23 10.66 -14.84
C ILE A 423 3.83 11.05 -14.39
N LYS A 424 2.98 11.39 -15.34
CA LYS A 424 1.58 11.79 -15.10
C LYS A 424 0.68 10.58 -14.91
N ARG A 425 0.82 9.88 -13.76
CA ARG A 425 0.00 8.72 -13.41
C ARG A 425 -0.81 9.00 -12.16
N ASP A 426 -2.15 8.94 -12.28
CA ASP A 426 -3.11 9.10 -11.19
C ASP A 426 -4.35 8.24 -11.49
N LEU A 427 -4.65 7.29 -10.62
CA LEU A 427 -5.75 6.35 -10.82
C LEU A 427 -7.13 7.02 -10.85
N ARG A 428 -7.28 8.16 -10.21
CA ARG A 428 -8.54 8.94 -10.25
C ARG A 428 -8.91 9.42 -11.66
N LYS A 429 -7.91 9.50 -12.57
CA LYS A 429 -8.10 9.88 -13.98
C LYS A 429 -7.90 8.73 -14.95
N LEU A 430 -6.93 7.83 -14.70
CA LEU A 430 -6.63 6.70 -15.58
C LEU A 430 -7.65 5.57 -15.47
N SER A 431 -8.11 5.28 -14.26
CA SER A 431 -9.11 4.26 -13.96
C SER A 431 -10.10 4.80 -12.94
N PRO A 432 -11.00 5.72 -13.33
CA PRO A 432 -11.89 6.41 -12.41
C PRO A 432 -12.76 5.44 -11.62
N TYR A 433 -12.92 5.73 -10.33
CA TYR A 433 -13.73 4.99 -9.37
C TYR A 433 -14.60 5.96 -8.55
N SER A 434 -15.67 5.48 -7.94
CA SER A 434 -16.53 6.26 -7.02
C SER A 434 -16.89 7.66 -7.53
N SER A 435 -17.23 7.79 -8.81
CA SER A 435 -17.62 9.06 -9.45
C SER A 435 -16.50 10.14 -9.58
N TYR A 436 -15.20 9.78 -9.49
CA TYR A 436 -14.13 10.74 -9.77
C TYR A 436 -14.16 11.30 -11.20
N ASP A 437 -14.73 10.58 -12.16
CA ASP A 437 -14.96 11.01 -13.54
C ASP A 437 -15.92 12.21 -13.67
N HIS A 438 -16.73 12.47 -12.64
CA HIS A 438 -17.66 13.61 -12.60
C HIS A 438 -16.96 14.91 -12.18
N PHE A 439 -15.70 14.86 -11.70
CA PHE A 439 -15.01 16.02 -11.13
C PHE A 439 -13.82 16.43 -12.00
N ASP A 440 -13.68 17.76 -12.13
CA ASP A 440 -12.57 18.36 -12.85
C ASP A 440 -11.46 18.74 -11.87
N PHE A 441 -10.26 18.23 -12.14
CA PHE A 441 -9.03 18.53 -11.42
C PHE A 441 -7.80 18.23 -12.29
N ASP A 442 -6.68 18.83 -11.96
CA ASP A 442 -5.42 18.62 -12.65
C ASP A 442 -4.54 17.63 -11.88
N ILE A 443 -3.65 16.95 -12.61
CA ILE A 443 -2.65 16.07 -12.00
C ILE A 443 -1.34 16.86 -11.92
N PRO A 444 -0.87 17.26 -10.72
CA PRO A 444 0.41 17.95 -10.57
C PRO A 444 1.57 17.00 -10.85
N VAL A 445 2.57 17.51 -11.58
CA VAL A 445 3.74 16.76 -12.01
C VAL A 445 4.98 17.63 -11.80
N GLY A 446 6.04 17.04 -11.22
CA GLY A 446 7.36 17.65 -11.10
C GLY A 446 8.24 17.38 -12.32
N GLU A 447 9.47 17.83 -12.28
CA GLU A 447 10.44 17.69 -13.40
C GLU A 447 11.72 16.96 -12.97
N ASN A 448 12.19 17.19 -11.72
CA ASN A 448 13.52 16.77 -11.28
C ASN A 448 13.50 15.49 -10.45
N GLY A 449 12.34 15.05 -9.96
CA GLY A 449 12.19 13.86 -9.13
C GLY A 449 12.90 13.94 -7.78
N ASP A 450 13.21 15.14 -7.28
CA ASP A 450 13.91 15.38 -6.02
C ASP A 450 12.96 15.61 -4.84
N VAL A 451 13.50 15.81 -3.65
CA VAL A 451 12.74 16.11 -2.43
C VAL A 451 11.86 17.35 -2.59
N PHE A 452 12.38 18.39 -3.29
CA PHE A 452 11.65 19.63 -3.50
C PHE A 452 10.41 19.41 -4.37
N ASP A 453 10.56 18.68 -5.47
CA ASP A 453 9.43 18.40 -6.38
C ASP A 453 8.37 17.53 -5.70
N ARG A 454 8.78 16.54 -4.88
CA ARG A 454 7.83 15.75 -4.07
C ARG A 454 7.04 16.63 -3.09
N TYR A 455 7.68 17.62 -2.49
CA TYR A 455 7.00 18.61 -1.65
C TYR A 455 6.01 19.46 -2.46
N VAL A 456 6.43 20.02 -3.58
CA VAL A 456 5.59 20.89 -4.44
C VAL A 456 4.37 20.13 -4.96
N VAL A 457 4.56 18.90 -5.42
CA VAL A 457 3.47 18.02 -5.88
C VAL A 457 2.41 17.85 -4.78
N ARG A 458 2.82 17.57 -3.53
CA ARG A 458 1.84 17.41 -2.42
C ARG A 458 1.11 18.71 -2.10
N VAL A 459 1.78 19.84 -2.14
CA VAL A 459 1.15 21.15 -1.91
C VAL A 459 0.10 21.43 -2.99
N GLU A 460 0.42 21.14 -4.24
CA GLU A 460 -0.53 21.33 -5.33
C GLU A 460 -1.68 20.30 -5.29
N GLU A 461 -1.40 19.07 -4.88
CA GLU A 461 -2.46 18.07 -4.64
C GLU A 461 -3.46 18.53 -3.56
N MET A 462 -3.01 19.22 -2.52
CA MET A 462 -3.94 19.82 -1.55
C MET A 462 -4.90 20.83 -2.20
N ARG A 463 -4.42 21.65 -3.14
CA ARG A 463 -5.28 22.58 -3.88
C ARG A 463 -6.27 21.85 -4.79
N GLN A 464 -5.81 20.79 -5.47
CA GLN A 464 -6.70 19.99 -6.30
C GLN A 464 -7.76 19.24 -5.46
N SER A 465 -7.41 18.76 -4.28
CA SER A 465 -8.38 18.18 -3.34
C SER A 465 -9.45 19.19 -2.91
N LEU A 466 -9.08 20.42 -2.59
CA LEU A 466 -10.04 21.49 -2.30
C LEU A 466 -10.96 21.79 -3.51
N ARG A 467 -10.42 21.76 -4.73
CA ARG A 467 -11.18 21.93 -5.96
C ARG A 467 -12.22 20.81 -6.14
N ILE A 468 -11.85 19.56 -5.85
CA ILE A 468 -12.76 18.41 -5.90
C ILE A 468 -13.83 18.55 -4.80
N ILE A 469 -13.44 18.81 -3.54
CA ILE A 469 -14.37 18.98 -2.41
C ILE A 469 -15.41 20.05 -2.73
N LYS A 470 -15.00 21.18 -3.28
CA LYS A 470 -15.92 22.25 -3.69
C LYS A 470 -16.95 21.76 -4.69
N GLN A 471 -16.55 21.04 -5.73
CA GLN A 471 -17.45 20.51 -6.74
C GLN A 471 -18.40 19.46 -6.17
N VAL A 472 -17.92 18.60 -5.26
CA VAL A 472 -18.78 17.64 -4.56
C VAL A 472 -19.86 18.36 -3.77
N MET A 473 -19.50 19.41 -3.00
CA MET A 473 -20.47 20.19 -2.22
C MET A 473 -21.51 20.92 -3.06
N GLU A 474 -21.15 21.34 -4.27
CA GLU A 474 -22.06 22.01 -5.21
C GLU A 474 -23.01 21.04 -5.93
N ARG A 475 -22.63 19.76 -6.07
CA ARG A 475 -23.31 18.76 -6.90
C ARG A 475 -23.76 17.51 -6.14
N LEU A 476 -23.71 17.54 -4.80
CA LEU A 476 -24.09 16.38 -3.98
C LEU A 476 -25.54 15.99 -4.26
N PRO A 477 -25.81 14.80 -4.83
CA PRO A 477 -27.17 14.38 -5.14
C PRO A 477 -27.93 13.98 -3.88
N ASP A 478 -29.24 14.06 -3.93
CA ASP A 478 -30.12 13.46 -2.94
C ASP A 478 -30.24 11.95 -3.18
N GLY A 479 -30.65 11.21 -2.14
CA GLY A 479 -30.87 9.77 -2.25
C GLY A 479 -30.29 8.98 -1.09
N PRO A 480 -30.36 7.64 -1.14
CA PRO A 480 -29.84 6.78 -0.11
C PRO A 480 -28.31 6.75 -0.11
N VAL A 481 -27.72 6.46 1.07
CA VAL A 481 -26.27 6.25 1.24
C VAL A 481 -25.89 4.78 1.35
N LYS A 482 -26.86 3.87 1.27
CA LYS A 482 -26.69 2.43 1.34
C LYS A 482 -27.36 1.76 0.14
N ALA A 483 -26.74 0.70 -0.37
CA ALA A 483 -27.30 -0.14 -1.42
C ALA A 483 -28.56 -0.85 -0.92
N ASP A 484 -29.52 -1.08 -1.81
CA ASP A 484 -30.74 -1.82 -1.50
C ASP A 484 -30.49 -3.35 -1.52
N ASN A 485 -29.71 -3.81 -0.54
CA ASN A 485 -29.45 -5.24 -0.32
C ASN A 485 -29.42 -5.55 1.16
N ARG A 486 -30.57 -5.95 1.70
CA ARG A 486 -30.73 -6.27 3.13
C ARG A 486 -29.92 -7.47 3.62
N LYS A 487 -29.35 -8.28 2.73
CA LYS A 487 -28.49 -9.42 3.10
C LYS A 487 -27.04 -9.03 3.34
N VAL A 488 -26.64 -7.86 2.84
CA VAL A 488 -25.26 -7.36 2.92
C VAL A 488 -25.16 -6.11 3.79
N VAL A 489 -26.14 -5.22 3.66
CA VAL A 489 -26.13 -3.91 4.32
C VAL A 489 -26.92 -3.94 5.61
N LEU A 490 -26.32 -3.40 6.67
CA LEU A 490 -26.99 -3.29 7.98
C LEU A 490 -28.26 -2.43 7.88
N PRO A 491 -29.38 -2.87 8.47
CA PRO A 491 -30.61 -2.10 8.49
C PRO A 491 -30.45 -0.78 9.25
N PRO A 492 -31.25 0.25 8.94
CA PRO A 492 -31.28 1.51 9.66
C PRO A 492 -31.58 1.29 11.15
N ARG A 493 -30.89 2.03 12.04
CA ARG A 493 -31.08 1.89 13.51
C ARG A 493 -32.53 2.11 13.95
N GLU A 494 -33.24 3.01 13.27
CA GLU A 494 -34.66 3.30 13.57
C GLU A 494 -35.60 2.11 13.33
N GLU A 495 -35.23 1.22 12.40
CA GLU A 495 -36.01 0.00 12.12
C GLU A 495 -35.81 -1.07 13.18
N LEU A 496 -34.68 -1.09 13.88
CA LEU A 496 -34.37 -2.10 14.89
C LEU A 496 -35.37 -2.12 16.07
N GLY A 497 -35.96 -0.96 16.39
CA GLY A 497 -37.00 -0.88 17.40
C GLY A 497 -38.41 -1.21 16.93
N LYS A 498 -38.61 -1.42 15.61
CA LYS A 498 -39.95 -1.54 15.00
C LYS A 498 -40.17 -2.82 14.22
N SER A 499 -39.10 -3.48 13.75
CA SER A 499 -39.15 -4.64 12.88
C SER A 499 -38.28 -5.78 13.43
N MET A 500 -38.90 -6.92 13.71
CA MET A 500 -38.19 -8.14 14.11
C MET A 500 -37.26 -8.63 13.00
N GLU A 501 -37.66 -8.49 11.73
CA GLU A 501 -36.83 -8.86 10.58
C GLU A 501 -35.53 -8.02 10.53
N ALA A 502 -35.62 -6.70 10.78
CA ALA A 502 -34.47 -5.83 10.86
C ALA A 502 -33.50 -6.24 11.96
N VAL A 503 -34.03 -6.62 13.14
CA VAL A 503 -33.21 -7.13 14.26
C VAL A 503 -32.50 -8.43 13.88
N ILE A 504 -33.19 -9.37 13.25
CA ILE A 504 -32.61 -10.63 12.80
C ILE A 504 -31.51 -10.40 11.77
N HIS A 505 -31.74 -9.58 10.75
CA HIS A 505 -30.72 -9.25 9.75
C HIS A 505 -29.51 -8.54 10.37
N HIS A 506 -29.75 -7.58 11.27
CA HIS A 506 -28.66 -6.93 11.99
C HIS A 506 -27.80 -7.92 12.76
N PHE A 507 -28.43 -8.83 13.52
CA PHE A 507 -27.74 -9.83 14.32
C PHE A 507 -26.93 -10.81 13.44
N LEU A 508 -27.51 -11.28 12.34
CA LEU A 508 -26.84 -12.19 11.42
C LEU A 508 -25.63 -11.52 10.75
N ILE A 509 -25.79 -10.32 10.19
CA ILE A 509 -24.72 -9.63 9.51
C ILE A 509 -23.59 -9.24 10.47
N ALA A 510 -23.92 -8.72 11.66
CA ALA A 510 -22.93 -8.30 12.63
C ALA A 510 -22.19 -9.50 13.29
N GLY A 511 -22.87 -10.61 13.55
CA GLY A 511 -22.30 -11.79 14.19
C GLY A 511 -21.60 -12.73 13.22
N ASN A 512 -22.31 -13.15 12.17
CA ASN A 512 -21.85 -14.20 11.26
C ASN A 512 -21.29 -13.65 9.94
N GLY A 513 -21.53 -12.36 9.61
CA GLY A 513 -21.23 -11.81 8.30
C GLY A 513 -22.25 -12.23 7.23
N PHE A 514 -21.83 -12.18 5.98
CA PHE A 514 -22.61 -12.60 4.82
C PHE A 514 -21.71 -13.35 3.82
N PRO A 515 -22.23 -14.36 3.12
CA PRO A 515 -21.45 -15.08 2.12
C PRO A 515 -21.23 -14.20 0.88
N VAL A 516 -20.02 -14.26 0.34
CA VAL A 516 -19.66 -13.63 -0.92
C VAL A 516 -19.49 -14.72 -1.98
N PRO A 517 -20.10 -14.61 -3.16
CA PRO A 517 -19.98 -15.63 -4.20
C PRO A 517 -18.52 -16.00 -4.52
N PRO A 518 -18.25 -17.24 -4.95
CA PRO A 518 -16.91 -17.61 -5.41
C PRO A 518 -16.46 -16.69 -6.54
N GLY A 519 -15.27 -16.15 -6.42
CA GLY A 519 -14.71 -15.21 -7.38
C GLY A 519 -13.54 -14.44 -6.82
N GLU A 520 -13.03 -13.52 -7.62
CA GLU A 520 -11.90 -12.69 -7.23
C GLU A 520 -12.02 -11.28 -7.79
N ALA A 521 -11.56 -10.30 -7.04
CA ALA A 521 -11.47 -8.92 -7.49
C ALA A 521 -10.19 -8.27 -7.01
N TYR A 522 -9.61 -7.44 -7.86
CA TYR A 522 -8.54 -6.51 -7.53
C TYR A 522 -9.06 -5.09 -7.72
N ALA A 523 -9.19 -4.35 -6.64
CA ALA A 523 -9.62 -2.96 -6.64
C ALA A 523 -8.45 -2.07 -6.21
N THR A 524 -8.21 -1.00 -6.96
CA THR A 524 -7.16 -0.03 -6.69
C THR A 524 -7.73 1.37 -6.56
N VAL A 525 -7.14 2.14 -5.66
CA VAL A 525 -7.46 3.56 -5.45
C VAL A 525 -6.16 4.37 -5.37
N GLU A 526 -6.24 5.65 -5.67
CA GLU A 526 -5.13 6.59 -5.47
C GLU A 526 -5.14 7.08 -4.02
N SER A 527 -4.27 6.54 -3.17
CA SER A 527 -4.06 7.04 -1.82
C SER A 527 -3.12 8.26 -1.81
N PRO A 528 -2.99 9.02 -0.71
CA PRO A 528 -2.04 10.14 -0.62
C PRO A 528 -0.59 9.75 -0.91
N ARG A 529 -0.25 8.48 -0.72
CA ARG A 529 1.09 7.90 -0.95
C ARG A 529 1.24 7.27 -2.31
N GLY A 530 0.12 6.96 -2.99
CA GLY A 530 0.10 6.37 -4.33
C GLY A 530 -0.94 5.26 -4.47
N GLU A 531 -0.68 4.33 -5.37
CA GLU A 531 -1.57 3.21 -5.66
C GLU A 531 -1.73 2.31 -4.43
N LEU A 532 -2.94 2.24 -3.90
CA LEU A 532 -3.36 1.31 -2.86
C LEU A 532 -4.29 0.28 -3.49
N GLY A 533 -4.04 -1.01 -3.25
CA GLY A 533 -4.83 -2.08 -3.85
C GLY A 533 -5.23 -3.16 -2.84
N TYR A 534 -6.43 -3.72 -3.05
CA TYR A 534 -6.90 -4.92 -2.35
C TYR A 534 -7.25 -5.99 -3.36
N TYR A 535 -6.61 -7.14 -3.24
CA TYR A 535 -6.97 -8.34 -4.00
C TYR A 535 -7.62 -9.35 -3.06
N ILE A 536 -8.89 -9.62 -3.34
CA ILE A 536 -9.72 -10.50 -2.53
C ILE A 536 -10.12 -11.71 -3.37
N VAL A 537 -9.95 -12.89 -2.82
CA VAL A 537 -10.47 -14.15 -3.37
C VAL A 537 -11.52 -14.69 -2.43
N SER A 538 -12.67 -15.06 -2.96
CA SER A 538 -13.77 -15.69 -2.22
C SER A 538 -14.00 -17.11 -2.70
N ASP A 539 -14.27 -18.01 -1.77
CA ASP A 539 -14.67 -19.41 -2.01
C ASP A 539 -16.16 -19.66 -1.84
N GLY A 540 -16.95 -18.61 -1.56
CA GLY A 540 -18.38 -18.69 -1.30
C GLY A 540 -18.78 -18.62 0.17
N THR A 541 -17.79 -18.48 1.07
CA THR A 541 -18.03 -18.37 2.52
C THR A 541 -18.19 -16.91 2.98
N GLU A 542 -18.39 -16.72 4.27
CA GLU A 542 -18.51 -15.40 4.91
C GLU A 542 -17.15 -14.74 5.19
N ARG A 543 -16.05 -15.40 4.79
CA ARG A 543 -14.66 -14.95 5.03
C ARG A 543 -13.88 -14.90 3.73
N PRO A 544 -12.95 -13.94 3.58
CA PRO A 544 -12.04 -13.96 2.45
C PRO A 544 -11.17 -15.22 2.44
N TYR A 545 -11.13 -15.94 1.34
CA TYR A 545 -10.20 -17.04 1.17
C TYR A 545 -8.75 -16.53 1.05
N ARG A 546 -8.54 -15.42 0.32
CA ARG A 546 -7.29 -14.68 0.28
C ARG A 546 -7.57 -13.21 0.47
N PHE A 547 -6.82 -12.60 1.37
CA PHE A 547 -6.86 -11.17 1.67
C PHE A 547 -5.47 -10.59 1.42
N ARG A 548 -5.28 -9.91 0.30
CA ARG A 548 -4.02 -9.31 -0.11
C ARG A 548 -4.12 -7.79 -0.10
N ILE A 549 -3.10 -7.14 0.46
CA ILE A 549 -2.96 -5.69 0.49
C ILE A 549 -1.74 -5.29 -0.34
N ARG A 550 -1.93 -4.42 -1.31
CA ARG A 550 -0.85 -3.74 -2.03
C ARG A 550 -0.68 -2.35 -1.46
N GLY A 551 0.34 -2.16 -0.62
CA GLY A 551 0.68 -0.89 0.01
C GLY A 551 1.57 -0.01 -0.88
N PRO A 552 1.25 1.29 -1.08
CA PRO A 552 2.12 2.18 -1.84
C PRO A 552 3.45 2.46 -1.14
N SER A 553 3.48 2.52 0.19
CA SER A 553 4.71 2.77 0.95
C SER A 553 5.73 1.65 0.78
N PHE A 554 5.29 0.39 0.69
CA PHE A 554 6.15 -0.76 0.41
C PHE A 554 6.91 -0.59 -0.91
N ALA A 555 6.19 -0.26 -1.98
CA ALA A 555 6.79 -0.04 -3.30
C ALA A 555 7.68 1.22 -3.33
N ASN A 556 7.24 2.32 -2.71
CA ASN A 556 8.01 3.56 -2.70
C ASN A 556 9.34 3.42 -1.94
N LEU A 557 9.40 2.60 -0.88
CA LEU A 557 10.65 2.33 -0.16
C LEU A 557 11.70 1.61 -1.01
N MET A 558 11.31 0.84 -2.03
CA MET A 558 12.26 0.22 -2.97
C MET A 558 13.08 1.26 -3.75
N THR A 559 12.66 2.53 -3.80
CA THR A 559 13.41 3.61 -4.47
C THR A 559 14.51 4.19 -3.59
N VAL A 560 14.50 3.97 -2.27
CA VAL A 560 15.45 4.56 -1.32
C VAL A 560 16.91 4.26 -1.66
N PRO A 561 17.32 3.04 -2.00
CA PRO A 561 18.70 2.75 -2.37
C PRO A 561 19.19 3.59 -3.56
N ALA A 562 18.34 3.77 -4.59
CA ALA A 562 18.67 4.56 -5.77
C ALA A 562 18.76 6.06 -5.44
N MET A 563 17.81 6.60 -4.66
CA MET A 563 17.78 8.01 -4.26
C MET A 563 18.93 8.40 -3.32
N SER A 564 19.45 7.45 -2.54
CA SER A 564 20.40 7.71 -1.45
C SER A 564 21.86 7.65 -1.88
N LYS A 565 22.15 7.06 -3.03
CA LYS A 565 23.53 6.81 -3.47
C LYS A 565 24.29 8.12 -3.70
N GLY A 566 25.42 8.29 -2.98
CA GLY A 566 26.28 9.47 -3.09
C GLY A 566 25.80 10.71 -2.32
N CYS A 567 24.64 10.65 -1.66
CA CYS A 567 24.13 11.69 -0.78
C CYS A 567 24.90 11.73 0.56
N TYR A 568 24.72 12.79 1.34
CA TYR A 568 25.20 12.86 2.71
C TYR A 568 24.25 12.15 3.67
N LEU A 569 24.75 11.69 4.80
CA LEU A 569 23.93 11.08 5.87
C LEU A 569 22.73 11.99 6.23
N SER A 570 22.95 13.29 6.34
CA SER A 570 21.90 14.26 6.63
C SER A 570 20.78 14.33 5.58
N ASP A 571 21.07 13.94 4.34
CA ASP A 571 20.09 13.97 3.24
C ASP A 571 19.15 12.77 3.28
N ILE A 572 19.57 11.67 3.91
CA ILE A 572 18.73 10.46 4.09
C ILE A 572 17.43 10.81 4.81
N VAL A 573 17.50 11.67 5.83
CA VAL A 573 16.32 12.16 6.57
C VAL A 573 15.34 12.87 5.63
N ALA A 574 15.85 13.74 4.77
CA ALA A 574 15.03 14.45 3.78
C ALA A 574 14.42 13.50 2.74
N ILE A 575 15.19 12.48 2.30
CA ILE A 575 14.72 11.47 1.33
C ILE A 575 13.57 10.68 1.93
N ILE A 576 13.74 10.09 3.12
CA ILE A 576 12.70 9.31 3.78
C ILE A 576 11.46 10.16 4.07
N GLY A 577 11.63 11.34 4.67
CA GLY A 577 10.51 12.25 4.95
C GLY A 577 9.74 12.67 3.69
N SER A 578 10.43 12.78 2.55
CA SER A 578 9.78 13.14 1.27
C SER A 578 8.99 12.01 0.64
N ILE A 579 9.31 10.75 0.93
CA ILE A 579 8.53 9.58 0.48
C ILE A 579 7.25 9.46 1.30
N ASP A 580 7.25 9.93 2.56
CA ASP A 580 6.14 9.85 3.50
C ASP A 580 5.71 8.38 3.76
N PRO A 581 6.61 7.48 4.20
CA PRO A 581 6.26 6.09 4.41
C PRO A 581 5.41 5.92 5.68
N VAL A 582 4.40 5.05 5.61
CA VAL A 582 3.65 4.58 6.77
C VAL A 582 3.98 3.10 6.98
N LEU A 583 4.58 2.77 8.13
CA LEU A 583 5.13 1.42 8.34
C LEU A 583 4.04 0.35 8.48
N GLY A 584 2.82 0.73 8.90
CA GLY A 584 1.68 -0.18 8.86
C GLY A 584 1.27 -0.58 7.43
N ASP A 585 1.46 0.31 6.45
CA ASP A 585 1.26 0.02 5.02
C ASP A 585 2.43 -0.76 4.39
N VAL A 586 3.61 -0.60 4.96
CA VAL A 586 4.80 -1.35 4.52
C VAL A 586 4.75 -2.78 5.03
N ASP A 587 4.53 -2.98 6.32
CA ASP A 587 4.69 -4.27 6.99
C ASP A 587 3.38 -5.10 7.03
N ARG A 588 2.20 -4.48 6.99
CA ARG A 588 0.83 -5.07 6.92
C ARG A 588 0.49 -6.13 7.93
#